data_bb60bc81aa2d5ee337433c8df02ea044
#
_entry.id   bb60bc81aa2d5ee337433c8df02ea044
#
_cell.length_a   1.000
_cell.length_b   1.000
_cell.length_c   1.000
_cell.angle_alpha   90.00
_cell.angle_beta   90.00
_cell.angle_gamma   90.00
#
_symmetry.space_group_name_H-M   'P 1'
#
loop_
_entity.id
_entity.type
_entity.pdbx_description
1 polymer ?
#
loop_
_entity_poly.entity_id
_entity_poly.type
_entity_poly.pdbx_seq_one_letter_code
_entity_poly.pdbx_strand_id
1 'polypeptide(L)'
;MQNIKLSYSTPDYKIEGNRVICTIHFYFKKEIIRELLLLGNKKLLSVLSNNFNIILDDVFNTALDNYYNNSNPYFNFIMVREAKCHPNDSFDEKLGKRIAKAKCLIAANKRFETLLKIMSEYYYEQYKYYNVNFLRRETTYQNKKDYFKKLIK
;
A
#
# COMPACT_ATOMS: atom_id res chain seq x y z
N MET A 1 -17.05 6.45 -1.94
CA MET A 1 -15.63 6.08 -1.71
C MET A 1 -15.52 4.58 -1.67
N GLN A 2 -14.68 3.97 -2.51
CA GLN A 2 -14.40 2.53 -2.39
C GLN A 2 -13.58 2.29 -1.13
N ASN A 3 -14.02 1.32 -0.33
CA ASN A 3 -13.32 0.97 0.90
C ASN A 3 -12.05 0.18 0.54
N ILE A 4 -10.87 0.77 0.76
CA ILE A 4 -9.58 0.12 0.50
C ILE A 4 -9.36 -0.91 1.61
N LYS A 5 -9.38 -2.20 1.25
CA LYS A 5 -9.33 -3.29 2.21
C LYS A 5 -8.09 -4.16 2.01
N LEU A 6 -7.38 -4.43 3.11
CA LEU A 6 -6.40 -5.50 3.20
C LEU A 6 -7.13 -6.80 3.58
N SER A 7 -7.00 -7.82 2.75
CA SER A 7 -7.56 -9.16 2.98
C SER A 7 -6.44 -10.15 3.27
N TYR A 8 -6.76 -11.32 3.84
CA TYR A 8 -5.77 -12.35 4.12
C TYR A 8 -6.36 -13.76 4.06
N SER A 9 -5.50 -14.74 3.80
CA SER A 9 -5.82 -16.17 3.80
C SER A 9 -6.00 -16.74 5.20
N THR A 10 -6.49 -17.95 5.30
CA THR A 10 -6.39 -18.74 6.53
C THR A 10 -4.92 -18.84 6.95
N PRO A 11 -4.60 -18.61 8.25
CA PRO A 11 -3.25 -18.77 8.76
C PRO A 11 -2.78 -20.23 8.67
N ASP A 12 -1.54 -20.40 8.23
CA ASP A 12 -0.82 -21.67 8.34
C ASP A 12 0.10 -21.64 9.58
N TYR A 13 0.22 -22.76 10.30
CA TYR A 13 0.97 -22.86 11.53
C TYR A 13 1.94 -24.03 11.50
N LYS A 14 3.21 -23.74 11.84
CA LYS A 14 4.24 -24.75 12.11
C LYS A 14 4.66 -24.66 13.58
N ILE A 15 4.73 -25.82 14.25
CA ILE A 15 5.16 -25.91 15.65
C ILE A 15 6.55 -26.52 15.67
N GLU A 16 7.49 -25.84 16.33
CA GLU A 16 8.89 -26.26 16.47
C GLU A 16 9.31 -26.10 17.93
N GLY A 17 9.25 -27.21 18.67
CA GLY A 17 9.56 -27.22 20.11
C GLY A 17 8.63 -26.27 20.88
N ASN A 18 9.18 -25.24 21.51
CA ASN A 18 8.44 -24.23 22.26
C ASN A 18 8.05 -22.98 21.42
N ARG A 19 8.07 -23.09 20.09
CA ARG A 19 7.74 -22.02 19.16
C ARG A 19 6.55 -22.39 18.29
N VAL A 20 5.71 -21.39 18.01
CA VAL A 20 4.67 -21.44 16.98
C VAL A 20 5.01 -20.41 15.92
N ILE A 21 5.19 -20.85 14.70
CA ILE A 21 5.42 -20.02 13.52
C ILE A 21 4.09 -19.90 12.78
N CYS A 22 3.66 -18.68 12.49
CA CYS A 22 2.46 -18.39 11.73
C CYS A 22 2.82 -17.77 10.40
N THR A 23 2.29 -18.31 9.31
CA THR A 23 2.41 -17.77 7.94
C THR A 23 1.03 -17.35 7.46
N ILE A 24 0.91 -16.12 6.98
CA ILE A 24 -0.33 -15.57 6.42
C ILE A 24 -0.02 -14.88 5.11
N HIS A 25 -0.82 -15.19 4.07
CA HIS A 25 -0.81 -14.49 2.80
C HIS A 25 -1.79 -13.32 2.87
N PHE A 26 -1.32 -12.12 2.58
CA PHE A 26 -2.12 -10.91 2.51
C PHE A 26 -2.27 -10.46 1.07
N TYR A 27 -3.40 -9.83 0.75
CA TYR A 27 -3.67 -9.33 -0.59
C TYR A 27 -4.56 -8.09 -0.57
N PHE A 28 -4.31 -7.20 -1.52
CA PHE A 28 -5.12 -6.02 -1.80
C PHE A 28 -5.21 -5.78 -3.32
N LYS A 29 -6.19 -5.00 -3.76
CA LYS A 29 -6.38 -4.72 -5.19
C LYS A 29 -5.21 -3.95 -5.79
N LYS A 30 -4.73 -4.40 -6.96
CA LYS A 30 -3.61 -3.76 -7.69
C LYS A 30 -3.92 -2.32 -8.10
N GLU A 31 -5.18 -1.99 -8.38
CA GLU A 31 -5.59 -0.64 -8.75
C GLU A 31 -5.17 0.43 -7.72
N ILE A 32 -5.06 0.03 -6.44
CA ILE A 32 -4.64 0.93 -5.37
C ILE A 32 -3.26 1.55 -5.62
N ILE A 33 -2.34 0.78 -6.21
CA ILE A 33 -0.95 1.21 -6.45
C ILE A 33 -0.64 1.45 -7.92
N ARG A 34 -1.58 1.16 -8.83
CA ARG A 34 -1.39 1.21 -10.28
C ARG A 34 -0.84 2.56 -10.75
N GLU A 35 -1.53 3.63 -10.44
CA GLU A 35 -1.16 4.97 -10.90
C GLU A 35 0.22 5.38 -10.38
N LEU A 36 0.53 5.03 -9.13
CA LEU A 36 1.81 5.34 -8.52
C LEU A 36 2.97 4.55 -9.13
N LEU A 37 2.72 3.28 -9.53
CA LEU A 37 3.69 2.48 -10.26
C LEU A 37 3.94 3.04 -11.66
N LEU A 38 2.88 3.40 -12.39
CA LEU A 38 2.99 3.98 -13.74
C LEU A 38 3.74 5.31 -13.75
N LEU A 39 3.64 6.09 -12.68
CA LEU A 39 4.32 7.38 -12.54
C LEU A 39 5.76 7.27 -12.03
N GLY A 40 6.26 6.05 -11.78
CA GLY A 40 7.63 5.82 -11.33
C GLY A 40 7.96 6.48 -9.98
N ASN A 41 7.01 6.54 -9.05
CA ASN A 41 7.21 7.17 -7.75
C ASN A 41 8.29 6.46 -6.94
N LYS A 42 9.50 7.05 -6.88
CA LYS A 42 10.68 6.46 -6.22
C LYS A 42 10.45 6.13 -4.74
N LYS A 43 9.68 6.95 -4.02
CA LYS A 43 9.35 6.72 -2.60
C LYS A 43 8.46 5.49 -2.42
N LEU A 44 7.45 5.33 -3.29
CA LEU A 44 6.61 4.14 -3.31
C LEU A 44 7.41 2.89 -3.67
N LEU A 45 8.25 2.97 -4.72
CA LEU A 45 9.09 1.84 -5.14
C LEU A 45 10.02 1.39 -4.02
N SER A 46 10.64 2.32 -3.29
CA SER A 46 11.45 2.02 -2.10
C SER A 46 10.64 1.32 -1.01
N VAL A 47 9.42 1.77 -0.74
CA VAL A 47 8.55 1.13 0.26
C VAL A 47 8.09 -0.26 -0.17
N LEU A 48 7.75 -0.44 -1.44
CA LEU A 48 7.39 -1.76 -1.98
C LEU A 48 8.57 -2.73 -1.90
N SER A 49 9.77 -2.30 -2.28
CA SER A 49 10.97 -3.11 -2.17
C SER A 49 11.28 -3.49 -0.72
N ASN A 50 11.39 -2.50 0.17
CA ASN A 50 11.84 -2.71 1.54
C ASN A 50 10.80 -3.42 2.43
N ASN A 51 9.51 -3.16 2.23
CA ASN A 51 8.46 -3.67 3.12
C ASN A 51 7.73 -4.90 2.57
N PHE A 52 7.77 -5.13 1.27
CA PHE A 52 7.03 -6.21 0.62
C PHE A 52 7.94 -7.21 -0.08
N ASN A 53 9.28 -7.07 0.03
CA ASN A 53 10.29 -7.90 -0.63
C ASN A 53 10.09 -7.99 -2.15
N ILE A 54 9.70 -6.87 -2.77
CA ILE A 54 9.51 -6.80 -4.20
C ILE A 54 10.83 -6.38 -4.83
N ILE A 55 11.39 -7.21 -5.69
CA ILE A 55 12.60 -6.90 -6.47
C ILE A 55 12.21 -5.85 -7.51
N LEU A 56 12.83 -4.66 -7.44
CA LEU A 56 12.45 -3.50 -8.25
C LEU A 56 12.58 -3.74 -9.76
N ASP A 57 13.57 -4.52 -10.19
CA ASP A 57 13.77 -4.85 -11.60
C ASP A 57 12.69 -5.79 -12.14
N ASP A 58 12.20 -6.73 -11.32
CA ASP A 58 11.05 -7.56 -11.65
C ASP A 58 9.74 -6.76 -11.58
N VAL A 59 9.64 -5.74 -10.74
CA VAL A 59 8.42 -4.94 -10.60
C VAL A 59 8.19 -4.02 -11.78
N PHE A 60 9.24 -3.43 -12.37
CA PHE A 60 9.07 -2.55 -13.53
C PHE A 60 8.74 -3.33 -14.80
N ASN A 61 9.42 -4.44 -15.06
CA ASN A 61 9.17 -5.25 -16.25
C ASN A 61 8.05 -6.26 -16.05
N THR A 62 8.00 -6.91 -14.89
CA THR A 62 6.98 -7.93 -14.56
C THR A 62 5.67 -7.30 -14.05
N ALA A 63 5.69 -6.12 -13.43
CA ALA A 63 4.45 -5.45 -13.03
C ALA A 63 3.72 -4.83 -14.22
N LEU A 64 4.42 -4.30 -15.21
CA LEU A 64 3.81 -3.86 -16.45
C LEU A 64 3.34 -5.06 -17.28
N ASP A 65 4.16 -6.08 -17.48
CA ASP A 65 3.79 -7.28 -18.25
C ASP A 65 2.76 -8.14 -17.53
N ASN A 66 2.89 -8.39 -16.24
CA ASN A 66 1.88 -9.07 -15.44
C ASN A 66 0.64 -8.21 -15.18
N TYR A 67 0.77 -6.90 -15.19
CA TYR A 67 -0.37 -6.00 -15.07
C TYR A 67 -1.28 -6.11 -16.31
N TYR A 68 -0.69 -6.13 -17.51
CA TYR A 68 -1.44 -6.24 -18.77
C TYR A 68 -1.85 -7.69 -19.11
N ASN A 69 -1.05 -8.69 -18.71
CA ASN A 69 -1.21 -10.07 -19.13
C ASN A 69 -1.71 -11.02 -18.02
N ASN A 70 -1.78 -10.58 -16.75
CA ASN A 70 -2.13 -11.45 -15.64
C ASN A 70 -3.56 -11.16 -15.16
N SER A 71 -4.40 -12.19 -15.21
CA SER A 71 -5.80 -12.18 -14.75
C SER A 71 -5.96 -11.95 -13.22
N ASN A 72 -4.88 -11.97 -12.44
CA ASN A 72 -4.95 -11.77 -11.00
C ASN A 72 -5.02 -10.27 -10.64
N PRO A 73 -6.17 -9.75 -10.17
CA PRO A 73 -6.35 -8.35 -9.83
C PRO A 73 -5.73 -7.95 -8.48
N TYR A 74 -5.06 -8.88 -7.79
CA TYR A 74 -4.55 -8.67 -6.44
C TYR A 74 -3.03 -8.64 -6.40
N PHE A 75 -2.52 -7.75 -5.55
CA PHE A 75 -1.15 -7.73 -5.10
C PHE A 75 -1.03 -8.57 -3.83
N ASN A 76 -0.05 -9.49 -3.78
CA ASN A 76 0.13 -10.43 -2.68
C ASN A 76 1.44 -10.22 -1.96
N PHE A 77 1.44 -10.41 -0.64
CA PHE A 77 2.66 -10.51 0.16
C PHE A 77 2.47 -11.46 1.33
N ILE A 78 3.58 -11.99 1.85
CA ILE A 78 3.57 -12.98 2.91
C ILE A 78 4.12 -12.37 4.19
N MET A 79 3.48 -12.67 5.31
CA MET A 79 3.98 -12.38 6.64
C MET A 79 4.22 -13.66 7.40
N VAL A 80 5.44 -13.78 7.94
CA VAL A 80 5.82 -14.88 8.83
C VAL A 80 6.19 -14.28 10.18
N ARG A 81 5.58 -14.75 11.25
CA ARG A 81 5.88 -14.32 12.62
C ARG A 81 5.83 -15.51 13.57
N GLU A 82 6.64 -15.44 14.62
CA GLU A 82 6.69 -16.46 15.64
C GLU A 82 6.20 -15.96 17.00
N ALA A 83 5.65 -16.90 17.77
CA ALA A 83 5.48 -16.81 19.21
C ALA A 83 6.38 -17.86 19.86
N LYS A 84 7.23 -17.44 20.79
CA LYS A 84 8.12 -18.31 21.56
C LYS A 84 7.67 -18.31 23.02
N CYS A 85 7.50 -19.51 23.60
CA CYS A 85 7.25 -19.66 25.01
C CYS A 85 8.54 -19.42 25.81
N HIS A 86 8.41 -18.78 26.97
CA HIS A 86 9.56 -18.65 27.87
C HIS A 86 10.00 -20.05 28.37
N PRO A 87 11.30 -20.30 28.54
CA PRO A 87 11.79 -21.64 28.98
C PRO A 87 11.17 -22.16 30.28
N ASN A 88 10.79 -21.26 31.19
CA ASN A 88 10.22 -21.59 32.49
C ASN A 88 8.66 -21.68 32.48
N ASP A 89 8.02 -21.44 31.34
CA ASP A 89 6.57 -21.50 31.21
C ASP A 89 6.14 -22.81 30.56
N SER A 90 4.98 -23.33 30.90
CA SER A 90 4.38 -24.44 30.18
C SER A 90 3.96 -23.97 28.78
N PHE A 91 4.35 -24.72 27.76
CA PHE A 91 4.01 -24.42 26.38
C PHE A 91 2.50 -24.59 26.14
N ASP A 92 1.83 -23.51 25.79
CA ASP A 92 0.43 -23.49 25.33
C ASP A 92 0.38 -23.22 23.83
N GLU A 93 0.12 -24.26 23.04
CA GLU A 93 0.03 -24.19 21.59
C GLU A 93 -1.07 -23.23 21.12
N LYS A 94 -2.25 -23.29 21.78
CA LYS A 94 -3.40 -22.46 21.42
C LYS A 94 -3.12 -20.98 21.63
N LEU A 95 -2.48 -20.65 22.74
CA LEU A 95 -2.05 -19.28 23.04
C LEU A 95 -0.94 -18.85 22.05
N GLY A 96 0.04 -19.73 21.79
CA GLY A 96 1.11 -19.49 20.82
C GLY A 96 0.58 -19.16 19.42
N LYS A 97 -0.41 -19.93 18.93
CA LYS A 97 -1.08 -19.66 17.64
C LYS A 97 -1.75 -18.29 17.63
N ARG A 98 -2.46 -17.91 18.70
CA ARG A 98 -3.11 -16.59 18.80
C ARG A 98 -2.12 -15.44 18.78
N ILE A 99 -1.01 -15.57 19.53
CA ILE A 99 0.04 -14.54 19.59
C ILE A 99 0.75 -14.42 18.23
N ALA A 100 1.16 -15.52 17.61
CA ALA A 100 1.83 -15.50 16.31
C ALA A 100 0.94 -14.90 15.22
N LYS A 101 -0.35 -15.26 15.19
CA LYS A 101 -1.34 -14.65 14.28
C LYS A 101 -1.48 -13.13 14.52
N ALA A 102 -1.62 -12.71 15.77
CA ALA A 102 -1.75 -11.29 16.11
C ALA A 102 -0.53 -10.49 15.64
N LYS A 103 0.70 -11.02 15.83
CA LYS A 103 1.93 -10.43 15.34
C LYS A 103 1.96 -10.28 13.81
N CYS A 104 1.48 -11.30 13.05
CA CYS A 104 1.34 -11.21 11.59
C CYS A 104 0.38 -10.09 11.19
N LEU A 105 -0.80 -10.05 11.79
CA LEU A 105 -1.83 -9.04 11.49
C LEU A 105 -1.34 -7.63 11.79
N ILE A 106 -0.72 -7.39 12.95
CA ILE A 106 -0.16 -6.08 13.32
C ILE A 106 0.91 -5.64 12.32
N ALA A 107 1.84 -6.53 11.98
CA ALA A 107 2.92 -6.20 11.05
C ALA A 107 2.40 -5.94 9.63
N ALA A 108 1.41 -6.70 9.15
CA ALA A 108 0.81 -6.48 7.84
C ALA A 108 0.04 -5.16 7.77
N ASN A 109 -0.78 -4.87 8.80
CA ASN A 109 -1.51 -3.60 8.85
C ASN A 109 -0.58 -2.39 8.90
N LYS A 110 0.53 -2.45 9.68
CA LYS A 110 1.53 -1.37 9.71
C LYS A 110 2.16 -1.12 8.33
N ARG A 111 2.48 -2.18 7.58
CA ARG A 111 2.99 -2.04 6.20
C ARG A 111 1.96 -1.42 5.27
N PHE A 112 0.73 -1.86 5.36
CA PHE A 112 -0.37 -1.34 4.54
C PHE A 112 -0.70 0.12 4.87
N GLU A 113 -0.68 0.50 6.16
CA GLU A 113 -0.80 1.89 6.61
C GLU A 113 0.29 2.78 6.00
N THR A 114 1.55 2.32 6.01
CA THR A 114 2.66 3.05 5.39
C THR A 114 2.43 3.28 3.90
N LEU A 115 1.93 2.28 3.17
CA LEU A 115 1.56 2.41 1.76
C LEU A 115 0.47 3.46 1.57
N LEU A 116 -0.62 3.37 2.33
CA LEU A 116 -1.74 4.32 2.24
C LEU A 116 -1.32 5.75 2.57
N LYS A 117 -0.41 5.93 3.53
CA LYS A 117 0.15 7.24 3.89
C LYS A 117 0.90 7.86 2.70
N ILE A 118 1.76 7.10 2.03
CA ILE A 118 2.50 7.60 0.84
C ILE A 118 1.54 7.96 -0.28
N MET A 119 0.51 7.16 -0.50
CA MET A 119 -0.53 7.47 -1.48
C MET A 119 -1.26 8.76 -1.14
N SER A 120 -1.65 8.94 0.13
CA SER A 120 -2.31 10.15 0.60
C SER A 120 -1.45 11.40 0.40
N GLU A 121 -0.15 11.33 0.75
CA GLU A 121 0.81 12.41 0.52
C GLU A 121 0.93 12.75 -0.98
N TYR A 122 1.02 11.74 -1.84
CA TYR A 122 1.12 11.93 -3.28
C TYR A 122 -0.11 12.63 -3.85
N TYR A 123 -1.32 12.14 -3.55
CA TYR A 123 -2.56 12.74 -4.05
C TYR A 123 -2.79 14.15 -3.49
N TYR A 124 -2.36 14.42 -2.26
CA TYR A 124 -2.42 15.75 -1.68
C TYR A 124 -1.52 16.75 -2.44
N GLU A 125 -0.29 16.36 -2.80
CA GLU A 125 0.60 17.20 -3.59
C GLU A 125 0.08 17.43 -5.01
N GLN A 126 -0.52 16.41 -5.64
CA GLN A 126 -1.19 16.57 -6.94
C GLN A 126 -2.38 17.53 -6.83
N TYR A 127 -3.21 17.39 -5.82
CA TYR A 127 -4.33 18.29 -5.57
C TYR A 127 -3.86 19.74 -5.43
N LYS A 128 -2.83 19.99 -4.64
CA LYS A 128 -2.23 21.34 -4.50
C LYS A 128 -1.79 21.91 -5.85
N TYR A 129 -1.07 21.10 -6.62
CA TYR A 129 -0.59 21.52 -7.95
C TYR A 129 -1.75 21.92 -8.86
N TYR A 130 -2.76 21.10 -8.98
CA TYR A 130 -3.93 21.40 -9.82
C TYR A 130 -4.73 22.59 -9.30
N ASN A 131 -4.91 22.70 -7.99
CA ASN A 131 -5.64 23.81 -7.39
C ASN A 131 -4.95 25.16 -7.64
N VAL A 132 -3.65 25.26 -7.45
CA VAL A 132 -2.88 26.47 -7.75
C VAL A 132 -2.99 26.85 -9.23
N ASN A 133 -2.89 25.88 -10.14
CA ASN A 133 -3.02 26.16 -11.56
C ASN A 133 -4.45 26.57 -11.95
N PHE A 134 -5.44 25.97 -11.35
CA PHE A 134 -6.85 26.38 -11.53
C PHE A 134 -7.06 27.84 -11.11
N LEU A 135 -6.64 28.22 -9.90
CA LEU A 135 -6.78 29.60 -9.40
C LEU A 135 -6.05 30.62 -10.29
N ARG A 136 -4.86 30.30 -10.78
CA ARG A 136 -4.13 31.14 -11.74
C ARG A 136 -4.91 31.34 -13.03
N ARG A 137 -5.51 30.28 -13.56
CA ARG A 137 -6.33 30.35 -14.79
C ARG A 137 -7.59 31.14 -14.59
N GLU A 138 -8.26 30.95 -13.46
CA GLU A 138 -9.46 31.72 -13.10
C GLU A 138 -9.16 33.20 -13.00
N THR A 139 -8.10 33.61 -12.30
CA THR A 139 -7.66 35.01 -12.22
C THR A 139 -7.38 35.61 -13.61
N THR A 140 -6.65 34.85 -14.45
CA THR A 140 -6.36 35.30 -15.83
C THR A 140 -7.63 35.49 -16.64
N TYR A 141 -8.60 34.59 -16.50
CA TYR A 141 -9.88 34.68 -17.19
C TYR A 141 -10.66 35.92 -16.73
N GLN A 142 -10.77 36.19 -15.44
CA GLN A 142 -11.48 37.36 -14.91
C GLN A 142 -10.81 38.66 -15.37
N ASN A 143 -9.49 38.76 -15.33
CA ASN A 143 -8.77 39.95 -15.81
C ASN A 143 -9.03 40.23 -17.30
N LYS A 144 -9.02 39.19 -18.15
CA LYS A 144 -9.36 39.34 -19.57
C LYS A 144 -10.80 39.75 -19.78
N LYS A 145 -11.74 39.19 -19.03
CA LYS A 145 -13.17 39.57 -19.08
C LYS A 145 -13.39 41.03 -18.68
N ASP A 146 -12.71 41.50 -17.64
CA ASP A 146 -12.82 42.88 -17.18
C ASP A 146 -12.17 43.88 -18.15
N TYR A 147 -11.06 43.52 -18.77
CA TYR A 147 -10.44 44.28 -19.86
C TYR A 147 -11.39 44.39 -21.04
N PHE A 148 -12.02 43.31 -21.47
CA PHE A 148 -12.97 43.31 -22.58
C PHE A 148 -14.17 44.20 -22.30
N LYS A 149 -14.73 44.15 -21.08
CA LYS A 149 -15.83 45.07 -20.68
C LYS A 149 -15.47 46.55 -20.74
N LYS A 150 -14.19 46.90 -20.52
CA LYS A 150 -13.72 48.28 -20.63
C LYS A 150 -13.58 48.76 -22.08
N LEU A 151 -13.30 47.83 -23.01
CA LEU A 151 -13.17 48.17 -24.43
C LEU A 151 -14.49 48.42 -25.13
N ILE A 152 -15.60 47.88 -24.64
CA ILE A 152 -16.95 48.00 -25.24
C ILE A 152 -17.81 49.07 -24.56
N LYS A 153 -17.26 49.81 -23.62
CA LYS A 153 -17.84 51.06 -23.07
C LYS A 153 -17.28 52.27 -23.81
#